data_719f5e63ce1996c7d07b1f5c75a846e6
#
_entry.id   719f5e63ce1996c7d07b1f5c75a846e6
#
_cell.length_a   1.000
_cell.length_b   1.000
_cell.length_c   1.000
_cell.angle_alpha   90.00
_cell.angle_beta   90.00
_cell.angle_gamma   90.00
#
_symmetry.space_group_name_H-M   'P 1'
#
loop_
_entity.id
_entity.type
_entity.pdbx_description
1 polymer ?
#
loop_
_entity_poly.entity_id
_entity_poly.type
_entity_poly.pdbx_seq_one_letter_code
_entity_poly.pdbx_strand_id
1 'polypeptide(L)'
;SHVQAVASKAGIIRTEKAFEGIIYKGVGKDYNFTNLEEYLVDGKIPNLKSELNTEVLISEYLAKRLHLKVGDKFLTFFMKENGKLPNKRNFLITGIFNSGFQEFDATYVIGDIRHVQLINKWNSTDVGAFEVFVDDFSKKKKKGDDVYKEIPPTYNSITIEEKFYSIFEW
;
A
#
# COMPACT_ATOMS: atom_id res chain seq x y z
N SER A 1 19.79 5.72 1.05
CA SER A 1 18.80 4.85 0.39
C SER A 1 18.22 3.87 1.40
N HIS A 2 16.99 3.44 1.15
CA HIS A 2 16.28 2.53 2.02
C HIS A 2 15.57 1.48 1.17
N VAL A 3 15.73 0.20 1.54
CA VAL A 3 15.06 -0.93 0.89
C VAL A 3 14.02 -1.48 1.85
N GLN A 4 12.80 -1.66 1.38
CA GLN A 4 11.71 -2.16 2.21
C GLN A 4 10.84 -3.14 1.43
N ALA A 5 10.32 -4.14 2.14
CA ALA A 5 9.46 -5.17 1.57
C ALA A 5 8.02 -4.70 1.51
N VAL A 6 7.36 -4.98 0.41
CA VAL A 6 5.93 -4.67 0.24
C VAL A 6 5.21 -5.85 -0.39
N ALA A 7 3.91 -5.93 -0.18
CA ALA A 7 3.05 -6.86 -0.89
C ALA A 7 1.72 -6.17 -1.17
N SER A 8 1.24 -6.29 -2.39
CA SER A 8 -0.01 -5.66 -2.81
C SER A 8 -1.05 -6.71 -3.19
N LYS A 9 -2.31 -6.39 -2.94
CA LYS A 9 -3.42 -7.27 -3.29
C LYS A 9 -4.64 -6.44 -3.68
N ALA A 10 -5.26 -6.82 -4.78
CA ALA A 10 -6.50 -6.18 -5.21
C ALA A 10 -7.64 -6.53 -4.26
N GLY A 11 -8.47 -5.55 -3.98
CA GLY A 11 -9.63 -5.71 -3.13
C GLY A 11 -10.74 -4.74 -3.50
N ILE A 12 -11.89 -4.92 -2.86
CA ILE A 12 -13.04 -4.06 -3.05
C ILE A 12 -13.49 -3.56 -1.68
N ILE A 13 -13.53 -2.25 -1.53
CA ILE A 13 -14.12 -1.62 -0.34
C ILE A 13 -15.63 -1.57 -0.55
N ARG A 14 -16.35 -2.00 0.46
CA ARG A 14 -17.81 -1.91 0.46
C ARG A 14 -18.29 -1.09 1.65
N THR A 15 -19.11 -0.10 1.39
CA THR A 15 -19.88 0.64 2.40
C THR A 15 -21.36 0.46 2.13
N GLU A 16 -22.21 1.00 3.00
CA GLU A 16 -23.66 0.94 2.79
C GLU A 16 -24.11 1.59 1.46
N LYS A 17 -23.32 2.53 0.95
CA LYS A 17 -23.70 3.36 -0.19
C LYS A 17 -22.81 3.21 -1.42
N ALA A 18 -21.67 2.53 -1.30
CA ALA A 18 -20.67 2.55 -2.36
C ALA A 18 -19.79 1.32 -2.39
N PHE A 19 -19.20 1.06 -3.56
CA PHE A 19 -18.14 0.07 -3.80
C PHE A 19 -16.97 0.80 -4.44
N GLU A 20 -15.75 0.48 -4.03
CA GLU A 20 -14.55 0.97 -4.69
C GLU A 20 -13.53 -0.15 -4.82
N GLY A 21 -13.07 -0.38 -6.05
CA GLY A 21 -11.94 -1.27 -6.31
C GLY A 21 -10.65 -0.56 -5.92
N ILE A 22 -9.80 -1.23 -5.15
CA ILE A 22 -8.54 -0.67 -4.68
C ILE A 22 -7.43 -1.71 -4.75
N ILE A 23 -6.21 -1.25 -4.58
CA ILE A 23 -5.07 -2.09 -4.32
C ILE A 23 -4.62 -1.81 -2.89
N TYR A 24 -4.65 -2.85 -2.07
CA TYR A 24 -4.10 -2.80 -0.71
C TYR A 24 -2.60 -2.97 -0.79
N LYS A 25 -1.86 -1.97 -0.36
CA LYS A 25 -0.40 -2.00 -0.29
C LYS A 25 0.01 -2.33 1.13
N GLY A 26 0.44 -3.56 1.34
CA GLY A 26 0.94 -4.02 2.63
C GLY A 26 2.40 -3.64 2.80
N VAL A 27 2.72 -2.99 3.91
CA VAL A 27 4.06 -2.54 4.24
C VAL A 27 4.46 -3.06 5.62
N GLY A 28 5.76 -3.22 5.85
CA GLY A 28 6.27 -3.74 7.11
C GLY A 28 6.63 -2.65 8.11
N LYS A 29 7.05 -3.08 9.30
CA LYS A 29 7.43 -2.20 10.41
C LYS A 29 8.62 -1.29 10.07
N ASP A 30 9.40 -1.66 9.09
CA ASP A 30 10.58 -0.91 8.62
C ASP A 30 10.26 0.03 7.46
N TYR A 31 8.98 0.15 7.09
CA TYR A 31 8.56 1.05 6.03
C TYR A 31 8.85 2.51 6.42
N ASN A 32 9.44 3.26 5.49
CA ASN A 32 9.75 4.67 5.71
C ASN A 32 8.54 5.53 5.33
N PHE A 33 7.82 6.02 6.34
CA PHE A 33 6.64 6.86 6.13
C PHE A 33 6.97 8.35 5.97
N THR A 34 8.23 8.74 5.99
CA THR A 34 8.61 10.17 5.98
C THR A 34 7.90 10.96 4.88
N ASN A 35 7.88 10.43 3.66
CA ASN A 35 7.22 11.10 2.54
C ASN A 35 5.71 11.14 2.71
N LEU A 36 5.09 10.05 3.18
CA LEU A 36 3.65 10.02 3.39
C LEU A 36 3.20 10.91 4.55
N GLU A 37 4.02 11.05 5.59
CA GLU A 37 3.71 11.95 6.69
C GLU A 37 3.57 13.39 6.22
N GLU A 38 4.39 13.82 5.27
CA GLU A 38 4.29 15.16 4.69
C GLU A 38 2.97 15.39 3.95
N TYR A 39 2.36 14.33 3.46
CA TYR A 39 1.12 14.39 2.70
C TYR A 39 -0.12 14.06 3.54
N LEU A 40 0.03 13.81 4.84
CA LEU A 40 -1.12 13.60 5.70
C LEU A 40 -1.94 14.89 5.81
N VAL A 41 -3.24 14.77 5.57
CA VAL A 41 -4.19 15.87 5.75
C VAL A 41 -4.97 15.73 7.04
N ASP A 42 -5.00 14.51 7.62
CA ASP A 42 -5.67 14.24 8.89
C ASP A 42 -5.11 12.97 9.51
N GLY A 43 -5.18 12.87 10.84
CA GLY A 43 -4.80 11.66 11.55
C GLY A 43 -3.31 11.40 11.63
N LYS A 44 -2.96 10.12 11.69
CA LYS A 44 -1.58 9.64 11.88
C LYS A 44 -1.33 8.36 11.10
N ILE A 45 -0.06 8.00 10.94
CA ILE A 45 0.32 6.74 10.31
C ILE A 45 -0.10 5.54 11.18
N PRO A 46 -0.36 4.37 10.57
CA PRO A 46 -0.75 3.19 11.34
C PRO A 46 0.41 2.65 12.17
N ASN A 47 0.09 1.97 13.26
CA ASN A 47 1.06 1.29 14.09
C ASN A 47 1.37 -0.09 13.50
N LEU A 48 2.56 -0.25 12.93
CA LEU A 48 3.02 -1.51 12.33
C LEU A 48 4.01 -2.26 13.21
N LYS A 49 4.35 -1.72 14.39
CA LYS A 49 5.42 -2.27 15.25
C LYS A 49 4.89 -3.24 16.31
N SER A 50 3.60 -3.18 16.61
CA SER A 50 2.96 -4.04 17.59
C SER A 50 2.34 -5.27 16.94
N GLU A 51 1.47 -5.97 17.64
CA GLU A 51 0.70 -7.06 17.09
C GLU A 51 -0.12 -6.61 15.88
N LEU A 52 -0.46 -7.55 15.01
CA LEU A 52 -1.27 -7.26 13.83
C LEU A 52 -2.57 -6.57 14.26
N ASN A 53 -2.84 -5.44 13.64
CA ASN A 53 -4.07 -4.69 13.83
C ASN A 53 -4.68 -4.32 12.49
N THR A 54 -5.76 -3.55 12.48
CA THR A 54 -6.51 -3.21 11.28
C THR A 54 -6.30 -1.76 10.84
N GLU A 55 -5.32 -1.07 11.38
CA GLU A 55 -5.05 0.33 11.07
C GLU A 55 -4.55 0.52 9.65
N VAL A 56 -5.11 1.49 8.95
CA VAL A 56 -4.73 1.80 7.55
C VAL A 56 -4.73 3.31 7.29
N LEU A 57 -4.02 3.67 6.22
CA LEU A 57 -4.11 4.99 5.59
C LEU A 57 -4.96 4.90 4.34
N ILE A 58 -5.86 5.85 4.14
CA ILE A 58 -6.55 6.02 2.86
C ILE A 58 -6.33 7.43 2.34
N SER A 59 -6.55 7.64 1.04
CA SER A 59 -6.44 8.96 0.46
C SER A 59 -7.67 9.80 0.78
N GLU A 60 -7.50 11.12 0.71
CA GLU A 60 -8.61 12.06 0.79
C GLU A 60 -9.62 11.81 -0.34
N TYR A 61 -9.13 11.45 -1.53
CA TYR A 61 -9.96 11.10 -2.66
C TYR A 61 -10.93 9.96 -2.32
N LEU A 62 -10.40 8.83 -1.80
CA LEU A 62 -11.22 7.69 -1.42
C LEU A 62 -12.13 8.00 -0.22
N ALA A 63 -11.61 8.73 0.76
CA ALA A 63 -12.40 9.10 1.94
C ALA A 63 -13.63 9.91 1.55
N LYS A 64 -13.50 10.87 0.64
CA LYS A 64 -14.61 11.67 0.15
C LYS A 64 -15.61 10.83 -0.65
N ARG A 65 -15.12 9.97 -1.54
CA ARG A 65 -16.01 9.12 -2.35
C ARG A 65 -16.80 8.15 -1.49
N LEU A 66 -16.20 7.63 -0.43
CA LEU A 66 -16.81 6.63 0.44
C LEU A 66 -17.49 7.23 1.66
N HIS A 67 -17.43 8.55 1.82
CA HIS A 67 -17.97 9.27 2.98
C HIS A 67 -17.38 8.77 4.30
N LEU A 68 -16.05 8.60 4.32
CA LEU A 68 -15.30 8.10 5.47
C LEU A 68 -14.39 9.18 6.04
N LYS A 69 -14.07 9.06 7.31
CA LYS A 69 -13.14 9.96 8.03
C LYS A 69 -12.26 9.15 8.97
N VAL A 70 -11.24 9.79 9.53
CA VAL A 70 -10.39 9.18 10.57
C VAL A 70 -11.27 8.66 11.71
N GLY A 71 -11.00 7.44 12.13
CA GLY A 71 -11.77 6.75 13.17
C GLY A 71 -12.86 5.85 12.63
N ASP A 72 -13.24 6.00 11.37
CA ASP A 72 -14.22 5.11 10.75
C ASP A 72 -13.58 3.78 10.35
N LYS A 73 -14.43 2.75 10.28
CA LYS A 73 -14.07 1.43 9.79
C LYS A 73 -14.73 1.18 8.45
N PHE A 74 -14.09 0.38 7.61
CA PHE A 74 -14.66 -0.04 6.34
C PHE A 74 -14.31 -1.48 6.05
N LEU A 75 -15.24 -2.16 5.38
CA LEU A 75 -15.09 -3.57 5.01
C LEU A 75 -14.40 -3.66 3.64
N THR A 76 -13.37 -4.50 3.56
CA THR A 76 -12.67 -4.81 2.32
C THR A 76 -12.76 -6.29 2.03
N PHE A 77 -13.09 -6.62 0.79
CA PHE A 77 -13.11 -8.00 0.30
C PHE A 77 -11.91 -8.22 -0.60
N PHE A 78 -11.12 -9.24 -0.28
CA PHE A 78 -9.99 -9.66 -1.10
C PHE A 78 -10.39 -10.94 -1.84
N MET A 79 -10.36 -10.90 -3.15
CA MET A 79 -10.76 -12.03 -3.98
C MET A 79 -9.77 -13.18 -3.84
N LYS A 80 -10.29 -14.40 -3.73
CA LYS A 80 -9.50 -15.62 -3.77
C LYS A 80 -9.49 -16.18 -5.17
N GLU A 81 -8.40 -16.87 -5.52
CA GLU A 81 -8.35 -17.67 -6.72
C GLU A 81 -9.36 -18.83 -6.64
N ASN A 82 -9.79 -19.35 -7.78
CA ASN A 82 -10.66 -20.52 -7.90
C ASN A 82 -12.10 -20.35 -7.39
N GLY A 83 -12.64 -19.16 -7.38
CA GLY A 83 -14.05 -18.93 -7.06
C GLY A 83 -14.44 -19.19 -5.62
N LYS A 84 -13.47 -19.29 -4.70
CA LYS A 84 -13.74 -19.42 -3.26
C LYS A 84 -14.29 -18.10 -2.70
N LEU A 85 -14.95 -18.19 -1.54
CA LEU A 85 -15.45 -17.01 -0.85
C LEU A 85 -14.31 -16.02 -0.57
N PRO A 86 -14.52 -14.71 -0.78
CA PRO A 86 -13.49 -13.73 -0.53
C PRO A 86 -13.11 -13.64 0.94
N ASN A 87 -11.85 -13.27 1.21
CA ASN A 87 -11.43 -12.89 2.55
C ASN A 87 -11.92 -11.47 2.85
N LYS A 88 -12.32 -11.27 4.09
CA LYS A 88 -12.82 -9.97 4.57
C LYS A 88 -11.87 -9.40 5.58
N ARG A 89 -11.71 -8.08 5.55
CA ARG A 89 -11.02 -7.32 6.61
C ARG A 89 -11.80 -6.04 6.90
N ASN A 90 -12.02 -5.78 8.17
CA ASN A 90 -12.65 -4.54 8.61
C ASN A 90 -11.57 -3.60 9.08
N PHE A 91 -11.14 -2.67 8.22
CA PHE A 91 -10.02 -1.77 8.49
C PHE A 91 -10.46 -0.51 9.22
N LEU A 92 -9.57 -0.02 10.09
CA LEU A 92 -9.73 1.23 10.83
C LEU A 92 -8.87 2.32 10.19
N ILE A 93 -9.48 3.43 9.83
CA ILE A 93 -8.75 4.57 9.26
C ILE A 93 -8.07 5.34 10.38
N THR A 94 -6.73 5.37 10.38
CA THR A 94 -5.97 6.17 11.34
C THR A 94 -5.45 7.45 10.72
N GLY A 95 -5.31 7.52 9.40
CA GLY A 95 -4.83 8.70 8.73
C GLY A 95 -5.35 8.81 7.30
N ILE A 96 -5.40 10.04 6.83
CA ILE A 96 -5.84 10.39 5.48
C ILE A 96 -4.73 11.20 4.83
N PHE A 97 -4.36 10.83 3.60
CA PHE A 97 -3.31 11.50 2.85
C PHE A 97 -3.80 12.06 1.52
N ASN A 98 -3.06 13.02 1.00
CA ASN A 98 -3.22 13.54 -0.36
C ASN A 98 -1.83 13.64 -0.98
N SER A 99 -1.50 12.73 -1.88
CA SER A 99 -0.17 12.68 -2.49
C SER A 99 0.02 13.69 -3.61
N GLY A 100 -1.07 14.26 -4.12
CA GLY A 100 -1.05 15.09 -5.31
C GLY A 100 -1.10 14.30 -6.62
N PHE A 101 -1.02 12.96 -6.56
CA PHE A 101 -1.15 12.09 -7.74
C PHE A 101 -2.50 11.39 -7.68
N GLN A 102 -3.43 11.83 -8.51
CA GLN A 102 -4.81 11.36 -8.46
C GLN A 102 -4.94 9.85 -8.67
N GLU A 103 -4.21 9.27 -9.61
CA GLU A 103 -4.30 7.83 -9.86
C GLU A 103 -3.75 7.01 -8.69
N PHE A 104 -2.70 7.46 -8.03
CA PHE A 104 -2.21 6.84 -6.81
C PHE A 104 -3.27 6.92 -5.71
N ASP A 105 -3.81 8.10 -5.49
CA ASP A 105 -4.80 8.36 -4.44
C ASP A 105 -6.10 7.59 -4.68
N ALA A 106 -6.50 7.43 -5.95
CA ALA A 106 -7.70 6.67 -6.31
C ALA A 106 -7.52 5.15 -6.18
N THR A 107 -6.28 4.67 -6.09
CA THR A 107 -5.97 3.25 -6.20
C THR A 107 -5.57 2.61 -4.88
N TYR A 108 -4.72 3.25 -4.08
CA TYR A 108 -4.02 2.59 -2.99
C TYR A 108 -4.59 2.88 -1.60
N VAL A 109 -4.75 1.80 -0.83
CA VAL A 109 -4.91 1.82 0.62
C VAL A 109 -3.65 1.20 1.22
N ILE A 110 -3.08 1.79 2.26
CA ILE A 110 -1.79 1.38 2.83
C ILE A 110 -2.02 0.84 4.24
N GLY A 111 -1.51 -0.34 4.50
CA GLY A 111 -1.61 -0.97 5.81
C GLY A 111 -0.56 -2.06 6.02
N ASP A 112 -0.77 -2.91 6.98
CA ASP A 112 0.19 -3.93 7.40
C ASP A 112 0.32 -5.04 6.36
N ILE A 113 1.56 -5.35 5.97
CA ILE A 113 1.86 -6.43 5.02
C ILE A 113 1.37 -7.79 5.53
N ARG A 114 1.30 -7.98 6.85
CA ARG A 114 0.90 -9.27 7.43
C ARG A 114 -0.50 -9.70 7.03
N HIS A 115 -1.41 -8.76 6.72
CA HIS A 115 -2.72 -9.11 6.19
C HIS A 115 -2.61 -9.82 4.84
N VAL A 116 -1.75 -9.32 3.94
CA VAL A 116 -1.54 -9.95 2.63
C VAL A 116 -0.90 -11.33 2.79
N GLN A 117 0.10 -11.43 3.65
CA GLN A 117 0.77 -12.71 3.92
C GLN A 117 -0.21 -13.76 4.43
N LEU A 118 -1.09 -13.40 5.36
CA LEU A 118 -2.11 -14.31 5.89
C LEU A 118 -3.13 -14.71 4.83
N ILE A 119 -3.63 -13.77 4.05
CA ILE A 119 -4.61 -14.03 3.00
C ILE A 119 -4.04 -14.96 1.94
N ASN A 120 -2.78 -14.75 1.55
CA ASN A 120 -2.10 -15.57 0.56
C ASN A 120 -1.55 -16.88 1.13
N LYS A 121 -1.66 -17.10 2.43
CA LYS A 121 -1.05 -18.22 3.16
C LYS A 121 0.47 -18.27 2.99
N TRP A 122 1.08 -17.10 2.95
CA TRP A 122 2.53 -16.93 2.87
C TRP A 122 3.15 -17.00 4.27
N ASN A 123 4.43 -17.34 4.31
CA ASN A 123 5.23 -17.20 5.52
C ASN A 123 5.50 -15.70 5.81
N SER A 124 5.89 -15.39 7.04
CA SER A 124 6.19 -14.01 7.44
C SER A 124 7.36 -13.38 6.67
N THR A 125 8.18 -14.21 6.02
CA THR A 125 9.30 -13.76 5.19
C THR A 125 8.94 -13.60 3.71
N ASP A 126 7.76 -14.06 3.29
CA ASP A 126 7.33 -13.93 1.90
C ASP A 126 6.85 -12.51 1.62
N VAL A 127 7.32 -11.95 0.52
CA VAL A 127 6.96 -10.58 0.12
C VAL A 127 6.65 -10.54 -1.37
N GLY A 128 5.84 -9.55 -1.78
CA GLY A 128 5.49 -9.37 -3.19
C GLY A 128 6.56 -8.62 -3.98
N ALA A 129 7.25 -7.70 -3.32
CA ALA A 129 8.27 -6.87 -3.96
C ALA A 129 9.11 -6.15 -2.91
N PHE A 130 10.22 -5.59 -3.36
CA PHE A 130 11.01 -4.65 -2.57
C PHE A 130 10.94 -3.28 -3.22
N GLU A 131 10.82 -2.23 -2.41
CA GLU A 131 10.90 -0.84 -2.86
C GLU A 131 12.20 -0.22 -2.36
N VAL A 132 12.81 0.60 -3.21
CA VAL A 132 14.04 1.32 -2.89
C VAL A 132 13.74 2.80 -2.89
N PHE A 133 14.06 3.48 -1.79
CA PHE A 133 13.95 4.92 -1.67
C PHE A 133 15.34 5.54 -1.73
N VAL A 134 15.49 6.57 -2.55
CA VAL A 134 16.76 7.30 -2.70
C VAL A 134 16.52 8.79 -2.53
N ASP A 135 17.55 9.50 -2.07
CA ASP A 135 17.45 10.93 -1.77
C ASP A 135 17.53 11.80 -3.03
N ASP A 136 18.19 11.31 -4.07
CA ASP A 136 18.44 12.04 -5.31
C ASP A 136 17.67 11.40 -6.46
N PHE A 137 16.76 12.16 -7.04
CA PHE A 137 15.95 11.70 -8.17
C PHE A 137 16.79 11.21 -9.35
N SER A 138 17.89 11.91 -9.66
CA SER A 138 18.75 11.54 -10.77
C SER A 138 19.45 10.19 -10.62
N LYS A 139 19.54 9.67 -9.40
CA LYS A 139 20.20 8.41 -9.09
C LYS A 139 19.24 7.25 -8.88
N LYS A 140 17.94 7.48 -8.88
CA LYS A 140 16.92 6.47 -8.57
C LYS A 140 17.03 5.23 -9.46
N LYS A 141 17.11 5.45 -10.76
CA LYS A 141 17.18 4.34 -11.72
C LYS A 141 18.45 3.51 -11.54
N LYS A 142 19.59 4.17 -11.36
CA LYS A 142 20.87 3.49 -11.14
C LYS A 142 20.83 2.62 -9.89
N LYS A 143 20.33 3.16 -8.78
CA LYS A 143 20.22 2.38 -7.53
C LYS A 143 19.21 1.25 -7.64
N GLY A 144 18.13 1.44 -8.36
CA GLY A 144 17.19 0.37 -8.66
C GLY A 144 17.84 -0.78 -9.42
N ASP A 145 18.67 -0.48 -10.41
CA ASP A 145 19.42 -1.47 -11.16
C ASP A 145 20.45 -2.20 -10.27
N ASP A 146 21.13 -1.47 -9.41
CA ASP A 146 22.10 -2.05 -8.46
C ASP A 146 21.41 -3.01 -7.49
N VAL A 147 20.23 -2.65 -6.97
CA VAL A 147 19.42 -3.52 -6.10
C VAL A 147 18.99 -4.77 -6.87
N TYR A 148 18.56 -4.61 -8.12
CA TYR A 148 18.15 -5.74 -8.95
C TYR A 148 19.27 -6.77 -9.11
N LYS A 149 20.53 -6.33 -9.22
CA LYS A 149 21.68 -7.23 -9.32
C LYS A 149 21.95 -8.03 -8.03
N GLU A 150 21.54 -7.50 -6.88
CA GLU A 150 21.78 -8.11 -5.57
C GLU A 150 20.67 -9.06 -5.12
N ILE A 151 19.47 -8.95 -5.68
CA ILE A 151 18.34 -9.80 -5.30
C ILE A 151 18.25 -11.03 -6.20
N PRO A 152 17.64 -12.14 -5.70
CA PRO A 152 17.49 -13.36 -6.51
C PRO A 152 16.73 -13.12 -7.81
N PRO A 153 17.00 -13.91 -8.87
CA PRO A 153 16.33 -13.74 -10.18
C PRO A 153 14.80 -13.85 -10.15
N THR A 154 14.23 -14.40 -9.07
CA THR A 154 12.79 -14.50 -8.90
C THR A 154 12.11 -13.19 -8.51
N TYR A 155 12.90 -12.14 -8.20
CA TYR A 155 12.38 -10.85 -7.78
C TYR A 155 12.73 -9.78 -8.80
N ASN A 156 11.85 -8.79 -8.93
CA ASN A 156 12.08 -7.61 -9.75
C ASN A 156 12.11 -6.35 -8.88
N SER A 157 12.98 -5.41 -9.21
CA SER A 157 13.04 -4.09 -8.60
C SER A 157 12.33 -3.09 -9.51
N ILE A 158 11.35 -2.35 -8.96
CA ILE A 158 10.59 -1.34 -9.70
C ILE A 158 10.61 -0.04 -8.88
N THR A 159 11.03 1.07 -9.48
CA THR A 159 10.95 2.37 -8.83
C THR A 159 9.52 2.91 -8.87
N ILE A 160 9.22 3.88 -7.99
CA ILE A 160 7.90 4.53 -8.00
C ILE A 160 7.65 5.22 -9.34
N GLU A 161 8.66 5.85 -9.92
CA GLU A 161 8.55 6.47 -11.23
C GLU A 161 8.22 5.46 -12.32
N GLU A 162 8.88 4.33 -12.33
CA GLU A 162 8.62 3.28 -13.31
C GLU A 162 7.22 2.69 -13.13
N LYS A 163 6.81 2.46 -11.88
CA LYS A 163 5.49 1.91 -11.56
C LYS A 163 4.34 2.80 -11.99
N PHE A 164 4.51 4.11 -11.87
CA PHE A 164 3.51 5.10 -12.22
C PHE A 164 3.90 5.92 -13.45
N TYR A 165 4.69 5.34 -14.34
CA TYR A 165 5.20 6.01 -15.53
C TYR A 165 4.09 6.64 -16.37
N SER A 166 2.99 5.93 -16.56
CA SER A 166 1.84 6.44 -17.32
C SER A 166 1.23 7.70 -16.69
N ILE A 167 1.33 7.85 -15.39
CA ILE A 167 0.85 9.04 -14.68
C ILE A 167 1.77 10.23 -14.95
N PHE A 168 3.08 10.00 -14.91
CA PHE A 168 4.07 11.05 -15.11
C PHE A 168 4.20 11.51 -16.56
N GLU A 169 3.82 10.67 -17.51
CA GLU A 169 3.80 11.04 -18.92
C GLU A 169 2.62 11.92 -19.30
N TRP A 170 1.62 11.95 -18.50
CA TRP A 170 0.42 12.71 -18.76
C TRP A 170 0.58 14.15 -18.25
#